data_54d06bd216fca29fcc7bd6b1f9fd1036
#
_entry.id   54d06bd216fca29fcc7bd6b1f9fd1036
#
_cell.length_a   1.000
_cell.length_b   1.000
_cell.length_c   1.000
_cell.angle_alpha   90.00
_cell.angle_beta   90.00
_cell.angle_gamma   90.00
#
_symmetry.space_group_name_H-M   'P 1'
#
loop_
_entity.id
_entity.type
_entity.pdbx_description
1 polymer ?
#
loop_
_entity_poly.entity_id
_entity_poly.type
_entity_poly.pdbx_seq_one_letter_code
_entity_poly.pdbx_strand_id
1 'polypeptide(L)'
;MKRFLGFVLILSLVFTLCGCSAGISGDDAKELVNDFLDKVEEKDYEGAEDFLHPECTADLQAFFTALENDKGIDFSSIQIEQYTGFESSVYTSDVDGSRFLLKMQVSASGEDLFMEIEIVKNDSGYGIYHLHIDFA
;
A
#
# COMPACT_ATOMS: atom_id res chain seq x y z
N MET A 1 25.09 18.33 -56.10
CA MET A 1 25.23 18.79 -54.94
C MET A 1 24.37 18.16 -54.04
N LYS A 2 24.64 17.22 -53.57
CA LYS A 2 25.24 16.88 -52.62
C LYS A 2 24.78 17.28 -51.46
N ARG A 3 24.50 16.63 -50.72
CA ARG A 3 24.44 16.84 -49.55
C ARG A 3 23.44 16.71 -48.81
N PHE A 4 23.53 16.24 -47.95
CA PHE A 4 23.19 16.08 -46.76
C PHE A 4 22.18 15.23 -46.37
N LEU A 5 22.46 14.18 -46.67
CA LEU A 5 21.91 13.14 -46.09
C LEU A 5 22.71 12.53 -45.06
N GLY A 6 23.13 13.23 -44.26
CA GLY A 6 23.68 12.90 -43.13
C GLY A 6 22.82 13.20 -42.01
N PHE A 7 22.15 12.33 -41.59
CA PHE A 7 21.86 12.33 -40.49
C PHE A 7 20.77 12.52 -39.94
N VAL A 8 20.12 11.83 -39.83
CA VAL A 8 19.44 11.76 -38.69
C VAL A 8 19.13 10.42 -38.33
N LEU A 9 20.12 9.85 -38.07
CA LEU A 9 20.11 8.77 -37.20
C LEU A 9 20.37 9.27 -35.84
N ILE A 10 19.57 10.11 -35.48
CA ILE A 10 19.31 10.26 -34.12
C ILE A 10 18.26 9.29 -33.85
N LEU A 11 18.64 8.21 -33.69
CA LEU A 11 18.91 7.72 -32.47
C LEU A 11 17.93 8.22 -31.44
N SER A 12 16.77 7.85 -31.64
CA SER A 12 15.91 7.62 -30.52
C SER A 12 16.49 6.46 -29.76
N LEU A 13 17.50 6.74 -29.00
CA LEU A 13 17.80 5.97 -27.82
C LEU A 13 16.66 6.24 -26.90
N VAL A 14 15.58 5.61 -27.18
CA VAL A 14 14.59 5.37 -26.19
C VAL A 14 15.30 4.51 -25.17
N PHE A 15 15.86 5.16 -24.22
CA PHE A 15 16.07 4.56 -22.95
C PHE A 15 14.70 4.14 -22.48
N THR A 16 14.28 3.01 -22.88
CA THR A 16 13.46 2.22 -22.04
C THR A 16 14.34 1.91 -20.85
N LEU A 17 14.37 2.85 -19.96
CA LEU A 17 14.59 2.53 -18.58
C LEU A 17 13.48 1.58 -18.24
N CYS A 18 13.68 0.33 -18.56
CA CYS A 18 13.15 -0.72 -17.74
C CYS A 18 13.76 -0.44 -16.38
N GLY A 19 13.16 0.50 -15.69
CA GLY A 19 13.33 0.57 -14.28
C GLY A 19 12.86 -0.76 -13.78
N CYS A 20 13.77 -1.66 -13.59
CA CYS A 20 13.58 -2.70 -12.61
C CYS A 20 13.38 -1.91 -11.30
N SER A 21 12.17 -1.49 -11.05
CA SER A 21 11.81 -1.04 -9.73
C SER A 21 11.73 -2.29 -8.89
N ALA A 22 12.89 -2.76 -8.54
CA ALA A 22 13.00 -3.82 -7.58
C ALA A 22 12.54 -3.24 -6.26
N GLY A 23 11.35 -3.65 -5.84
CA GLY A 23 10.85 -3.32 -4.52
C GLY A 23 9.84 -2.18 -4.47
N ILE A 24 9.40 -1.93 -3.25
CA ILE A 24 8.44 -0.88 -2.88
C ILE A 24 9.22 0.14 -2.07
N SER A 25 9.12 1.43 -2.41
CA SER A 25 9.74 2.48 -1.59
C SER A 25 8.94 2.71 -0.31
N GLY A 26 9.62 3.11 0.76
CA GLY A 26 8.96 3.44 2.01
C GLY A 26 8.02 4.64 1.91
N ASP A 27 8.34 5.60 1.06
CA ASP A 27 7.49 6.77 0.85
C ASP A 27 6.21 6.41 0.08
N ASP A 28 6.31 5.61 -0.96
CA ASP A 28 5.15 5.12 -1.70
C ASP A 28 4.25 4.25 -0.82
N ALA A 29 4.84 3.42 0.04
CA ALA A 29 4.10 2.59 0.98
C ALA A 29 3.33 3.43 2.00
N LYS A 30 3.94 4.49 2.53
CA LYS A 30 3.27 5.41 3.46
C LYS A 30 2.15 6.19 2.80
N GLU A 31 2.37 6.67 1.56
CA GLU A 31 1.34 7.36 0.79
C GLU A 31 0.13 6.46 0.59
N LEU A 32 0.34 5.22 0.12
CA LEU A 32 -0.73 4.25 -0.05
C LEU A 32 -1.52 4.01 1.24
N VAL A 33 -0.82 3.86 2.36
CA VAL A 33 -1.46 3.62 3.66
C VAL A 33 -2.21 4.84 4.15
N ASN A 34 -1.68 6.04 3.99
CA ASN A 34 -2.39 7.27 4.35
C ASN A 34 -3.68 7.42 3.56
N ASP A 35 -3.63 7.26 2.25
CA ASP A 35 -4.81 7.36 1.38
C ASP A 35 -5.85 6.28 1.72
N PHE A 36 -5.41 5.07 2.04
CA PHE A 36 -6.27 3.99 2.52
C PHE A 36 -6.95 4.35 3.84
N LEU A 37 -6.20 4.84 4.83
CA LEU A 37 -6.74 5.20 6.13
C LEU A 37 -7.67 6.42 6.07
N ASP A 38 -7.44 7.35 5.15
CA ASP A 38 -8.36 8.46 4.90
C ASP A 38 -9.74 7.92 4.47
N LYS A 39 -9.78 6.89 3.64
CA LYS A 39 -11.03 6.23 3.26
C LYS A 39 -11.68 5.48 4.43
N VAL A 40 -10.89 4.84 5.27
CA VAL A 40 -11.39 4.20 6.51
C VAL A 40 -11.98 5.24 7.45
N GLU A 41 -11.33 6.39 7.63
CA GLU A 41 -11.84 7.51 8.44
C GLU A 41 -13.19 8.02 7.92
N GLU A 42 -13.34 8.13 6.61
CA GLU A 42 -14.60 8.51 5.96
C GLU A 42 -15.66 7.40 6.01
N LYS A 43 -15.31 6.19 6.46
CA LYS A 43 -16.13 4.97 6.37
C LYS A 43 -16.52 4.62 4.93
N ASP A 44 -15.74 5.07 3.97
CA ASP A 44 -15.85 4.73 2.56
C ASP A 44 -15.06 3.45 2.28
N TYR A 45 -15.61 2.32 2.74
CA TYR A 45 -14.93 1.01 2.60
C TYR A 45 -14.86 0.55 1.15
N GLU A 46 -15.82 0.92 0.32
CA GLU A 46 -15.76 0.65 -1.12
C GLU A 46 -14.58 1.40 -1.76
N GLY A 47 -14.41 2.68 -1.45
CA GLY A 47 -13.25 3.44 -1.89
C GLY A 47 -11.93 2.94 -1.29
N ALA A 48 -11.94 2.43 -0.06
CA ALA A 48 -10.76 1.83 0.57
C ALA A 48 -10.32 0.53 -0.12
N GLU A 49 -11.24 -0.25 -0.68
CA GLU A 49 -10.93 -1.48 -1.42
C GLU A 49 -10.11 -1.21 -2.70
N ASP A 50 -10.16 0.00 -3.24
CA ASP A 50 -9.33 0.38 -4.40
C ASP A 50 -7.82 0.36 -4.09
N PHE A 51 -7.45 0.43 -2.82
CA PHE A 51 -6.06 0.34 -2.37
C PHE A 51 -5.58 -1.09 -2.08
N LEU A 52 -6.47 -2.06 -2.16
CA LEU A 52 -6.11 -3.45 -1.99
C LEU A 52 -5.39 -4.00 -3.22
N HIS A 53 -4.47 -4.92 -2.97
CA HIS A 53 -3.86 -5.70 -4.05
C HIS A 53 -4.93 -6.54 -4.76
N PRO A 54 -4.86 -6.72 -6.10
CA PRO A 54 -5.87 -7.49 -6.84
C PRO A 54 -6.08 -8.92 -6.35
N GLU A 55 -5.07 -9.52 -5.72
CA GLU A 55 -5.16 -10.87 -5.15
C GLU A 55 -5.63 -10.87 -3.68
N CYS A 56 -5.88 -9.70 -3.09
CA CYS A 56 -6.46 -9.59 -1.76
C CYS A 56 -7.98 -9.74 -1.85
N THR A 57 -8.56 -10.63 -1.06
CA THR A 57 -9.99 -10.93 -1.04
C THR A 57 -10.67 -10.44 0.24
N ALA A 58 -10.08 -9.48 0.93
CA ALA A 58 -10.61 -8.96 2.17
C ALA A 58 -11.90 -8.16 1.94
N ASP A 59 -12.88 -8.37 2.82
CA ASP A 59 -14.09 -7.56 2.93
C ASP A 59 -13.85 -6.52 4.04
N LEU A 60 -13.48 -5.31 3.65
CA LEU A 60 -13.12 -4.25 4.58
C LEU A 60 -14.31 -3.78 5.42
N GLN A 61 -15.49 -3.74 4.83
CA GLN A 61 -16.69 -3.35 5.58
C GLN A 61 -16.99 -4.35 6.69
N ALA A 62 -16.94 -5.64 6.39
CA ALA A 62 -17.15 -6.68 7.39
C ALA A 62 -16.06 -6.64 8.48
N PHE A 63 -14.80 -6.45 8.07
CA PHE A 63 -13.65 -6.40 8.99
C PHE A 63 -13.78 -5.24 9.99
N PHE A 64 -13.95 -4.02 9.52
CA PHE A 64 -14.03 -2.85 10.39
C PHE A 64 -15.34 -2.83 11.21
N THR A 65 -16.45 -3.26 10.63
CA THR A 65 -17.72 -3.34 11.35
C THR A 65 -17.64 -4.36 12.50
N ALA A 66 -16.98 -5.48 12.30
CA ALA A 66 -16.78 -6.46 13.36
C ALA A 66 -15.93 -5.88 14.51
N LEU A 67 -14.85 -5.16 14.19
CA LEU A 67 -14.02 -4.50 15.20
C LEU A 67 -14.78 -3.40 15.96
N GLU A 68 -15.57 -2.59 15.27
CA GLU A 68 -16.41 -1.58 15.90
C GLU A 68 -17.41 -2.21 16.87
N ASN A 69 -18.07 -3.30 16.48
CA ASN A 69 -19.03 -4.00 17.32
C ASN A 69 -18.39 -4.72 18.49
N ASP A 70 -17.26 -5.37 18.29
CA ASP A 70 -16.61 -6.18 19.31
C ASP A 70 -15.83 -5.34 20.33
N LYS A 71 -15.24 -4.23 19.89
CA LYS A 71 -14.35 -3.39 20.70
C LYS A 71 -14.92 -2.01 21.02
N GLY A 72 -16.00 -1.59 20.37
CA GLY A 72 -16.58 -0.28 20.56
C GLY A 72 -15.73 0.87 20.05
N ILE A 73 -14.85 0.61 19.06
CA ILE A 73 -13.95 1.61 18.49
C ILE A 73 -14.57 2.22 17.25
N ASP A 74 -14.60 3.55 17.20
CA ASP A 74 -15.02 4.29 16.02
C ASP A 74 -13.80 4.67 15.18
N PHE A 75 -13.65 4.02 14.02
CA PHE A 75 -12.55 4.27 13.10
C PHE A 75 -12.66 5.59 12.32
N SER A 76 -13.76 6.33 12.44
CA SER A 76 -13.84 7.69 11.89
C SER A 76 -12.90 8.68 12.54
N SER A 77 -12.29 8.31 13.67
CA SER A 77 -11.28 9.10 14.38
C SER A 77 -9.86 8.53 14.27
N ILE A 78 -9.62 7.60 13.35
CA ILE A 78 -8.33 6.94 13.22
C ILE A 78 -7.23 7.93 12.82
N GLN A 79 -6.09 7.88 13.52
CA GLN A 79 -4.92 8.70 13.22
C GLN A 79 -3.65 7.88 13.43
N ILE A 80 -2.69 8.06 12.52
CA ILE A 80 -1.36 7.50 12.69
C ILE A 80 -0.59 8.38 13.67
N GLU A 81 -0.18 7.80 14.80
CA GLU A 81 0.66 8.48 15.79
C GLU A 81 2.14 8.38 15.42
N GLN A 82 2.59 7.18 15.05
CA GLN A 82 3.96 6.96 14.63
C GLN A 82 4.12 5.66 13.85
N TYR A 83 5.11 5.63 12.98
CA TYR A 83 5.59 4.40 12.38
C TYR A 83 6.61 3.74 13.33
N THR A 84 6.40 2.47 13.63
CA THR A 84 7.21 1.73 14.61
C THR A 84 8.17 0.73 13.98
N GLY A 85 7.99 0.41 12.70
CA GLY A 85 8.88 -0.49 11.99
C GLY A 85 8.58 -0.61 10.51
N PHE A 86 9.60 -1.07 9.80
CA PHE A 86 9.55 -1.35 8.37
C PHE A 86 10.28 -2.65 8.12
N GLU A 87 9.71 -3.47 7.27
CA GLU A 87 10.35 -4.71 6.83
C GLU A 87 10.12 -4.87 5.33
N SER A 88 11.17 -5.10 4.58
CA SER A 88 11.14 -5.27 3.14
C SER A 88 11.69 -6.64 2.76
N SER A 89 11.01 -7.31 1.86
CA SER A 89 11.45 -8.56 1.27
C SER A 89 11.00 -8.68 -0.18
N VAL A 90 11.64 -9.55 -0.95
CA VAL A 90 11.33 -9.74 -2.37
C VAL A 90 10.58 -11.04 -2.65
N TYR A 91 10.10 -11.67 -1.61
CA TYR A 91 9.39 -12.94 -1.73
C TYR A 91 8.40 -13.11 -0.60
N THR A 92 7.25 -13.68 -0.90
CA THR A 92 6.27 -14.10 0.10
C THR A 92 5.86 -15.55 -0.15
N SER A 93 5.40 -16.24 0.88
CA SER A 93 4.94 -17.61 0.77
C SER A 93 3.58 -17.74 0.11
N ASP A 94 2.77 -16.69 0.18
CA ASP A 94 1.38 -16.71 -0.25
C ASP A 94 1.19 -16.05 -1.61
N VAL A 95 1.98 -15.02 -1.90
CA VAL A 95 1.97 -14.31 -3.16
C VAL A 95 3.39 -13.90 -3.55
N ASP A 96 3.74 -14.13 -4.81
CA ASP A 96 5.06 -13.75 -5.33
C ASP A 96 5.18 -12.24 -5.48
N GLY A 97 6.37 -11.71 -5.29
CA GLY A 97 6.70 -10.33 -5.59
C GLY A 97 7.48 -9.61 -4.51
N SER A 98 7.49 -8.29 -4.60
CA SER A 98 8.07 -7.43 -3.58
C SER A 98 7.05 -7.20 -2.47
N ARG A 99 7.50 -7.34 -1.25
CA ARG A 99 6.71 -7.16 -0.04
C ARG A 99 7.28 -6.03 0.79
N PHE A 100 6.42 -5.20 1.31
CA PHE A 100 6.77 -4.16 2.29
C PHE A 100 5.79 -4.20 3.45
N LEU A 101 6.29 -4.44 4.64
CA LEU A 101 5.49 -4.44 5.86
C LEU A 101 5.71 -3.13 6.61
N LEU A 102 4.63 -2.40 6.81
CA LEU A 102 4.58 -1.22 7.67
C LEU A 102 3.98 -1.59 9.00
N LYS A 103 4.68 -1.20 10.07
CA LYS A 103 4.18 -1.30 11.44
C LYS A 103 3.98 0.10 11.99
N MET A 104 2.85 0.33 12.61
CA MET A 104 2.50 1.65 13.12
C MET A 104 1.66 1.58 14.38
N GLN A 105 1.79 2.61 15.19
CA GLN A 105 0.85 2.90 16.25
C GLN A 105 -0.19 3.88 15.72
N VAL A 106 -1.45 3.56 15.91
CA VAL A 106 -2.58 4.40 15.55
C VAL A 106 -3.45 4.63 16.75
N SER A 107 -4.17 5.74 16.76
CA SER A 107 -5.21 6.00 17.76
C SER A 107 -6.59 6.03 17.09
N ALA A 108 -7.58 5.49 17.75
CA ALA A 108 -8.98 5.61 17.35
C ALA A 108 -9.87 5.58 18.60
N SER A 109 -10.84 6.49 18.70
CA SER A 109 -11.71 6.63 19.87
C SER A 109 -10.97 6.80 21.22
N GLY A 110 -9.75 7.35 21.18
CA GLY A 110 -8.90 7.50 22.36
C GLY A 110 -8.18 6.22 22.81
N GLU A 111 -8.28 5.15 22.05
CA GLU A 111 -7.56 3.90 22.28
C GLU A 111 -6.33 3.81 21.39
N ASP A 112 -5.23 3.27 21.92
CA ASP A 112 -4.03 2.98 21.17
C ASP A 112 -4.11 1.60 20.55
N LEU A 113 -3.79 1.53 19.25
CA LEU A 113 -3.81 0.30 18.48
C LEU A 113 -2.46 0.12 17.78
N PHE A 114 -2.08 -1.12 17.57
CA PHE A 114 -0.95 -1.47 16.71
C PHE A 114 -1.46 -2.04 15.40
N MET A 115 -1.05 -1.44 14.31
CA MET A 115 -1.45 -1.84 12.98
C MET A 115 -0.25 -2.31 12.17
N GLU A 116 -0.41 -3.44 11.51
CA GLU A 116 0.55 -3.95 10.53
C GLU A 116 -0.14 -4.02 9.18
N ILE A 117 0.46 -3.40 8.18
CA ILE A 117 -0.04 -3.42 6.81
C ILE A 117 1.05 -3.98 5.90
N GLU A 118 0.72 -5.07 5.24
CA GLU A 118 1.56 -5.68 4.23
C GLU A 118 1.14 -5.23 2.84
N ILE A 119 2.08 -4.66 2.11
CA ILE A 119 1.90 -4.20 0.74
C ILE A 119 2.68 -5.12 -0.18
N VAL A 120 2.07 -5.51 -1.28
CA VAL A 120 2.67 -6.37 -2.29
C VAL A 120 2.65 -5.69 -3.65
N LYS A 121 3.75 -5.88 -4.39
CA LYS A 121 3.88 -5.48 -5.79
C LYS A 121 4.40 -6.65 -6.60
N ASN A 122 3.61 -7.06 -7.58
CA ASN A 122 3.93 -8.14 -8.51
C ASN A 122 3.31 -7.88 -9.89
N ASP A 123 3.31 -8.89 -10.76
CA ASP A 123 2.75 -8.78 -12.10
C ASP A 123 1.24 -8.56 -12.11
N SER A 124 0.53 -8.95 -11.05
CA SER A 124 -0.92 -8.75 -10.91
C SER A 124 -1.27 -7.33 -10.48
N GLY A 125 -0.37 -6.62 -9.81
CA GLY A 125 -0.61 -5.25 -9.37
C GLY A 125 0.18 -4.81 -8.15
N TYR A 126 -0.28 -3.75 -7.54
CA TYR A 126 0.28 -3.10 -6.37
C TYR A 126 -0.84 -2.73 -5.40
N GLY A 127 -0.69 -3.03 -4.15
CA GLY A 127 -1.66 -2.66 -3.13
C GLY A 127 -1.50 -3.41 -1.81
N ILE A 128 -2.42 -3.15 -0.90
CA ILE A 128 -2.46 -3.77 0.41
C ILE A 128 -2.93 -5.22 0.25
N TYR A 129 -2.12 -6.15 0.76
CA TYR A 129 -2.40 -7.58 0.71
C TYR A 129 -2.90 -8.14 2.04
N HIS A 130 -2.38 -7.62 3.14
CA HIS A 130 -2.76 -8.07 4.48
C HIS A 130 -2.83 -6.88 5.44
N LEU A 131 -3.80 -6.92 6.34
CA LEU A 131 -4.02 -5.95 7.39
C LEU A 131 -4.25 -6.67 8.71
N HIS A 132 -3.51 -6.26 9.73
CA HIS A 132 -3.65 -6.78 11.08
C HIS A 132 -3.72 -5.63 12.09
N ILE A 133 -4.62 -5.75 13.05
CA ILE A 133 -4.78 -4.76 14.12
C ILE A 133 -4.75 -5.49 15.46
N ASP A 134 -3.82 -5.08 16.31
CA ASP A 134 -3.72 -5.49 17.72
C ASP A 134 -4.13 -4.35 18.62
N PHE A 135 -4.79 -4.70 19.70
CA PHE A 135 -5.21 -3.77 20.73
C PHE A 135 -4.18 -3.74 21.85
N ALA A 136 -3.84 -2.52 22.28
CA ALA A 136 -2.87 -2.32 23.36
C ALA A 136 -3.43 -2.78 24.73
#